data_38ffc0f66eb3e9cf5d59e08851cfce95
#
_entry.id   38ffc0f66eb3e9cf5d59e08851cfce95
#
_cell.length_a   1.000
_cell.length_b   1.000
_cell.length_c   1.000
_cell.angle_alpha   90.00
_cell.angle_beta   90.00
_cell.angle_gamma   90.00
#
_symmetry.space_group_name_H-M   'P 1'
#
loop_
_entity.id
_entity.type
_entity.pdbx_description
1 polymer ?
#
loop_
_entity_poly.entity_id
_entity_poly.type
_entity_poly.pdbx_seq_one_letter_code
_entity_poly.pdbx_strand_id
1 'polypeptide(L)'
;PDDVRADETVSNSSDEAAKTIEKVGALLPEARGLAEIEARQLAFAERLTRYADRRAKRAEQAIRTLGLDPRAMLRRADRQAMGGPLEILATSANGDIDPRFERLGLSLARMAALEQGLDGIPQVSPASRVQTQLSSGFGYRRDPFTGRAAMHSGLDFKGPTGAPIFAAAEGRISFVGRKQGYGNVVEIDHGNGVMTSYAHLSRFATK
;
A
#
# COMPACT_ATOMS: atom_id res chain seq x y z
N PRO A 1 18.24 3.05 20.67
CA PRO A 1 19.58 3.61 20.47
C PRO A 1 19.82 4.14 19.05
N ASP A 2 18.96 3.77 18.06
CA ASP A 2 19.12 4.17 16.65
C ASP A 2 18.53 5.54 16.30
N ASP A 3 17.72 6.12 17.17
CA ASP A 3 17.08 7.44 16.93
C ASP A 3 18.03 8.63 17.14
N VAL A 4 19.09 8.46 17.94
CA VAL A 4 20.03 9.54 18.26
C VAL A 4 21.02 9.80 17.10
N ARG A 5 21.42 8.76 16.36
CA ARG A 5 22.35 8.89 15.22
C ARG A 5 21.74 9.55 13.98
N ALA A 6 20.40 9.44 13.80
CA ALA A 6 19.71 10.08 12.69
C ALA A 6 19.57 11.61 12.88
N ASP A 7 19.61 12.09 14.10
CA ASP A 7 19.52 13.52 14.42
C ASP A 7 20.86 14.26 14.25
N GLU A 8 21.99 13.60 14.52
CA GLU A 8 23.34 14.17 14.33
C GLU A 8 23.71 14.37 12.85
N THR A 9 23.24 13.48 11.93
CA THR A 9 23.52 13.62 10.49
C THR A 9 22.71 14.74 9.85
N VAL A 10 21.56 15.08 10.40
CA VAL A 10 20.71 16.19 9.93
C VAL A 10 21.24 17.54 10.42
N SER A 11 21.80 17.59 11.61
CA SER A 11 22.48 18.78 12.15
C SER A 11 23.69 19.16 11.30
N ASN A 12 24.50 18.19 10.89
CA ASN A 12 25.68 18.43 10.06
C ASN A 12 25.35 18.93 8.64
N SER A 13 24.30 18.40 8.01
CA SER A 13 23.90 18.82 6.65
C SER A 13 23.28 20.22 6.64
N SER A 14 22.56 20.61 7.67
CA SER A 14 22.03 21.97 7.82
C SER A 14 23.12 23.01 8.10
N ASP A 15 24.14 22.65 8.85
CA ASP A 15 25.28 23.53 9.16
C ASP A 15 26.20 23.74 7.93
N GLU A 16 26.42 22.72 7.11
CA GLU A 16 27.14 22.82 5.85
C GLU A 16 26.41 23.67 4.83
N ALA A 17 25.09 23.50 4.72
CA ALA A 17 24.25 24.34 3.86
C ALA A 17 24.28 25.80 4.30
N ALA A 18 24.19 26.09 5.61
CA ALA A 18 24.28 27.41 6.16
C ALA A 18 25.63 28.09 5.86
N LYS A 19 26.75 27.37 6.02
CA LYS A 19 28.10 27.87 5.68
C LYS A 19 28.27 28.13 4.18
N THR A 20 27.66 27.32 3.34
CA THR A 20 27.69 27.51 1.89
C THR A 20 26.88 28.74 1.47
N ILE A 21 25.69 28.94 2.04
CA ILE A 21 24.84 30.13 1.83
C ILE A 21 25.58 31.40 2.28
N GLU A 22 26.27 31.36 3.41
CA GLU A 22 27.06 32.50 3.94
C GLU A 22 28.21 32.86 3.00
N LYS A 23 28.97 31.87 2.50
CA LYS A 23 30.07 32.07 1.54
C LYS A 23 29.59 32.61 0.20
N VAL A 24 28.53 32.06 -0.36
CA VAL A 24 27.94 32.51 -1.64
C VAL A 24 27.30 33.88 -1.48
N GLY A 25 26.62 34.15 -0.37
CA GLY A 25 26.01 35.44 -0.09
C GLY A 25 27.02 36.58 0.16
N ALA A 26 28.24 36.26 0.59
CA ALA A 26 29.33 37.22 0.72
C ALA A 26 29.98 37.61 -0.62
N LEU A 27 29.96 36.67 -1.61
CA LEU A 27 30.53 36.86 -2.94
C LEU A 27 29.53 37.45 -3.93
N LEU A 28 28.26 37.09 -3.84
CA LEU A 28 27.18 37.49 -4.74
C LEU A 28 25.87 37.67 -3.95
N PRO A 29 25.57 38.89 -3.45
CA PRO A 29 24.35 39.13 -2.65
C PRO A 29 23.05 38.70 -3.35
N GLU A 30 23.01 38.82 -4.68
CA GLU A 30 21.85 38.43 -5.50
C GLU A 30 21.64 36.92 -5.54
N ALA A 31 22.71 36.13 -5.39
CA ALA A 31 22.61 34.64 -5.35
C ALA A 31 22.15 34.11 -3.99
N ARG A 32 22.16 34.94 -2.94
CA ARG A 32 21.76 34.53 -1.59
C ARG A 32 20.32 34.00 -1.52
N GLY A 33 19.39 34.70 -2.22
CA GLY A 33 17.99 34.32 -2.28
C GLY A 33 17.79 32.93 -2.93
N LEU A 34 18.54 32.64 -4.00
CA LEU A 34 18.51 31.34 -4.68
C LEU A 34 19.05 30.24 -3.79
N ALA A 35 20.18 30.46 -3.11
CA ALA A 35 20.78 29.50 -2.19
C ALA A 35 19.85 29.19 -1.00
N GLU A 36 19.14 30.18 -0.48
CA GLU A 36 18.13 29.96 0.57
C GLU A 36 16.93 29.12 0.08
N ILE A 37 16.45 29.35 -1.14
CA ILE A 37 15.38 28.58 -1.75
C ILE A 37 15.83 27.13 -1.93
N GLU A 38 17.00 26.91 -2.50
CA GLU A 38 17.57 25.57 -2.70
C GLU A 38 17.71 24.83 -1.38
N ALA A 39 18.28 25.46 -0.36
CA ALA A 39 18.42 24.87 0.98
C ALA A 39 17.05 24.46 1.57
N ARG A 40 16.02 25.29 1.39
CA ARG A 40 14.66 24.98 1.87
C ARG A 40 14.04 23.81 1.09
N GLN A 41 14.25 23.74 -0.23
CA GLN A 41 13.78 22.61 -1.05
C GLN A 41 14.44 21.31 -0.64
N LEU A 42 15.74 21.31 -0.42
CA LEU A 42 16.48 20.12 0.03
C LEU A 42 16.05 19.67 1.42
N ALA A 43 15.91 20.61 2.37
CA ALA A 43 15.40 20.30 3.70
C ALA A 43 13.94 19.77 3.66
N PHE A 44 13.13 20.23 2.74
CA PHE A 44 11.78 19.69 2.51
C PHE A 44 11.83 18.27 1.95
N ALA A 45 12.67 18.03 0.93
CA ALA A 45 12.87 16.71 0.34
C ALA A 45 13.31 15.68 1.39
N GLU A 46 14.26 16.03 2.25
CA GLU A 46 14.71 15.16 3.34
C GLU A 46 13.61 14.86 4.36
N ARG A 47 12.82 15.86 4.75
CA ARG A 47 11.68 15.65 5.67
C ARG A 47 10.64 14.72 5.07
N LEU A 48 10.34 14.88 3.78
CA LEU A 48 9.37 14.05 3.06
C LEU A 48 9.90 12.62 2.89
N THR A 49 11.19 12.44 2.61
CA THR A 49 11.85 11.12 2.58
C THR A 49 11.70 10.40 3.90
N ARG A 50 12.04 11.06 5.02
CA ARG A 50 11.85 10.47 6.36
C ARG A 50 10.39 10.12 6.66
N TYR A 51 9.44 10.92 6.22
CA TYR A 51 8.02 10.63 6.35
C TYR A 51 7.64 9.36 5.56
N ALA A 52 8.07 9.28 4.29
CA ALA A 52 7.81 8.14 3.42
C ALA A 52 8.42 6.85 3.99
N ASP A 53 9.68 6.90 4.44
CA ASP A 53 10.38 5.76 5.04
C ASP A 53 9.67 5.25 6.32
N ARG A 54 9.22 6.16 7.19
CA ARG A 54 8.45 5.76 8.39
C ARG A 54 7.10 5.13 8.03
N ARG A 55 6.40 5.64 7.03
CA ARG A 55 5.15 5.03 6.57
C ARG A 55 5.37 3.67 5.93
N ALA A 56 6.37 3.56 5.07
CA ALA A 56 6.77 2.29 4.46
C ALA A 56 7.11 1.24 5.51
N LYS A 57 7.89 1.59 6.53
CA LYS A 57 8.24 0.68 7.63
C LYS A 57 7.01 0.21 8.43
N ARG A 58 6.05 1.10 8.68
CA ARG A 58 4.78 0.72 9.34
C ARG A 58 3.95 -0.22 8.47
N ALA A 59 3.84 0.07 7.18
CA ALA A 59 3.15 -0.79 6.22
C ALA A 59 3.80 -2.18 6.14
N GLU A 60 5.14 -2.26 6.05
CA GLU A 60 5.85 -3.54 6.10
C GLU A 60 5.56 -4.34 7.37
N GLN A 61 5.54 -3.67 8.51
CA GLN A 61 5.25 -4.34 9.78
C GLN A 61 3.81 -4.87 9.81
N ALA A 62 2.83 -4.10 9.34
CA ALA A 62 1.44 -4.55 9.24
C ALA A 62 1.31 -5.76 8.30
N ILE A 63 1.95 -5.73 7.12
CA ILE A 63 1.95 -6.84 6.16
C ILE A 63 2.54 -8.11 6.80
N ARG A 64 3.66 -7.99 7.51
CA ARG A 64 4.28 -9.14 8.22
C ARG A 64 3.40 -9.69 9.34
N THR A 65 2.72 -8.82 10.08
CA THR A 65 1.78 -9.24 11.14
C THR A 65 0.62 -10.07 10.57
N LEU A 66 0.24 -9.79 9.31
CA LEU A 66 -0.76 -10.57 8.58
C LEU A 66 -0.21 -11.86 7.94
N GLY A 67 1.06 -12.19 8.18
CA GLY A 67 1.71 -13.39 7.63
C GLY A 67 2.09 -13.29 6.15
N LEU A 68 2.08 -12.08 5.57
CA LEU A 68 2.41 -11.83 4.17
C LEU A 68 3.86 -11.34 4.00
N ASP A 69 4.41 -11.50 2.79
CA ASP A 69 5.78 -11.06 2.45
C ASP A 69 5.79 -9.68 1.78
N PRO A 70 6.26 -8.62 2.47
CA PRO A 70 6.36 -7.28 1.88
C PRO A 70 7.26 -7.23 0.65
N ARG A 71 8.30 -8.08 0.60
CA ARG A 71 9.23 -8.12 -0.54
C ARG A 71 8.56 -8.68 -1.80
N ALA A 72 7.64 -9.63 -1.65
CA ALA A 72 6.86 -10.14 -2.77
C ALA A 72 5.95 -9.05 -3.35
N MET A 73 5.36 -8.22 -2.49
CA MET A 73 4.53 -7.06 -2.91
C MET A 73 5.36 -6.02 -3.68
N LEU A 74 6.54 -5.65 -3.16
CA LEU A 74 7.44 -4.71 -3.84
C LEU A 74 7.89 -5.25 -5.21
N ARG A 75 8.34 -6.51 -5.30
CA ARG A 75 8.72 -7.12 -6.59
C ARG A 75 7.58 -7.14 -7.62
N ARG A 76 6.32 -7.23 -7.17
CA ARG A 76 5.16 -7.16 -8.05
C ARG A 76 4.92 -5.74 -8.53
N ALA A 77 5.00 -4.76 -7.64
CA ALA A 77 4.90 -3.34 -7.98
C ALA A 77 5.98 -2.94 -8.99
N ASP A 78 7.23 -3.37 -8.80
CA ASP A 78 8.32 -3.14 -9.73
C ASP A 78 8.01 -3.69 -11.13
N ARG A 79 7.48 -4.91 -11.22
CA ARG A 79 7.07 -5.50 -12.52
C ARG A 79 5.93 -4.76 -13.19
N GLN A 80 5.02 -4.16 -12.43
CA GLN A 80 3.91 -3.38 -12.96
C GLN A 80 4.34 -1.97 -13.38
N ALA A 81 5.36 -1.41 -12.72
CA ALA A 81 5.91 -0.09 -13.02
C ALA A 81 6.81 -0.06 -14.28
N MET A 82 7.15 -1.22 -14.86
CA MET A 82 8.04 -1.32 -16.04
C MET A 82 7.39 -0.91 -17.38
N GLY A 83 6.37 -0.05 -17.37
CA GLY A 83 5.67 0.36 -18.58
C GLY A 83 5.29 1.84 -18.60
N GLY A 84 6.24 2.72 -18.93
CA GLY A 84 5.97 4.13 -19.17
C GLY A 84 7.22 4.87 -19.61
N PRO A 85 7.11 6.01 -20.31
CA PRO A 85 8.27 6.85 -20.61
C PRO A 85 8.87 7.37 -19.30
N LEU A 86 10.19 7.25 -19.16
CA LEU A 86 10.94 7.84 -18.06
C LEU A 86 10.91 9.37 -18.24
N GLU A 87 10.14 10.07 -17.43
CA GLU A 87 10.25 11.52 -17.32
C GLU A 87 11.42 11.86 -16.39
N ILE A 88 12.39 12.60 -16.93
CA ILE A 88 13.52 13.11 -16.15
C ILE A 88 13.00 14.29 -15.33
N LEU A 89 12.84 14.09 -14.01
CA LEU A 89 12.48 15.15 -13.07
C LEU A 89 13.72 15.97 -12.72
N ALA A 90 13.57 17.29 -12.77
CA ALA A 90 14.47 18.35 -12.29
C ALA A 90 15.96 17.99 -12.18
N THR A 91 16.73 18.62 -13.01
CA THR A 91 18.17 18.42 -13.11
C THR A 91 18.93 19.50 -12.33
N SER A 92 20.08 19.14 -11.77
CA SER A 92 21.11 20.08 -11.35
C SER A 92 21.69 20.80 -12.58
N ALA A 93 22.57 21.79 -12.38
CA ALA A 93 23.17 22.59 -13.46
C ALA A 93 23.89 21.78 -14.56
N ASN A 94 24.25 20.52 -14.28
CA ASN A 94 24.89 19.56 -15.18
C ASN A 94 23.91 18.53 -15.79
N GLY A 95 22.61 18.64 -15.55
CA GLY A 95 21.61 17.75 -16.12
C GLY A 95 21.29 16.51 -15.30
N ASP A 96 21.97 16.29 -14.16
CA ASP A 96 21.74 15.15 -13.27
C ASP A 96 20.72 15.50 -12.17
N ILE A 97 19.96 14.52 -11.72
CA ILE A 97 19.07 14.66 -10.56
C ILE A 97 19.89 14.69 -9.28
N ASP A 98 19.63 15.67 -8.38
CA ASP A 98 20.24 15.63 -7.05
C ASP A 98 19.88 14.30 -6.35
N PRO A 99 20.86 13.57 -5.80
CA PRO A 99 20.65 12.26 -5.16
C PRO A 99 19.59 12.27 -4.05
N ARG A 100 19.32 13.42 -3.44
CA ARG A 100 18.27 13.57 -2.42
C ARG A 100 16.87 13.49 -3.00
N PHE A 101 16.64 14.03 -4.19
CA PHE A 101 15.37 13.92 -4.90
C PHE A 101 15.17 12.52 -5.47
N GLU A 102 16.24 11.89 -5.97
CA GLU A 102 16.19 10.49 -6.39
C GLU A 102 15.79 9.57 -5.22
N ARG A 103 16.44 9.73 -4.08
CA ARG A 103 16.11 9.00 -2.85
C ARG A 103 14.67 9.24 -2.41
N LEU A 104 14.19 10.49 -2.47
CA LEU A 104 12.80 10.83 -2.17
C LEU A 104 11.85 10.06 -3.10
N GLY A 105 12.11 10.06 -4.40
CA GLY A 105 11.30 9.32 -5.38
C GLY A 105 11.20 7.83 -5.05
N LEU A 106 12.33 7.19 -4.76
CA LEU A 106 12.38 5.77 -4.38
C LEU A 106 11.63 5.49 -3.06
N SER A 107 11.77 6.36 -2.06
CA SER A 107 11.06 6.21 -0.78
C SER A 107 9.55 6.37 -0.93
N LEU A 108 9.10 7.33 -1.74
CA LEU A 108 7.68 7.53 -2.05
C LEU A 108 7.10 6.35 -2.85
N ALA A 109 7.81 5.86 -3.86
CA ALA A 109 7.39 4.70 -4.64
C ALA A 109 7.26 3.45 -3.77
N ARG A 110 8.25 3.21 -2.89
CA ARG A 110 8.20 2.10 -1.93
C ARG A 110 7.01 2.22 -0.96
N MET A 111 6.80 3.40 -0.40
CA MET A 111 5.65 3.66 0.48
C MET A 111 4.34 3.37 -0.24
N ALA A 112 4.14 3.94 -1.44
CA ALA A 112 2.92 3.76 -2.22
C ALA A 112 2.66 2.29 -2.57
N ALA A 113 3.69 1.55 -2.99
CA ALA A 113 3.58 0.13 -3.32
C ALA A 113 3.14 -0.73 -2.12
N LEU A 114 3.66 -0.44 -0.92
CA LEU A 114 3.30 -1.16 0.30
C LEU A 114 1.89 -0.78 0.79
N GLU A 115 1.50 0.49 0.71
CA GLU A 115 0.16 0.95 1.07
C GLU A 115 -0.89 0.35 0.12
N GLN A 116 -0.65 0.39 -1.18
CA GLN A 116 -1.52 -0.26 -2.17
C GLN A 116 -1.63 -1.78 -1.93
N GLY A 117 -0.53 -2.40 -1.48
CA GLY A 117 -0.55 -3.81 -1.06
C GLY A 117 -1.46 -4.06 0.13
N LEU A 118 -1.54 -3.13 1.09
CA LEU A 118 -2.44 -3.22 2.24
C LEU A 118 -3.90 -3.00 1.85
N ASP A 119 -4.19 -2.10 0.92
CA ASP A 119 -5.56 -1.80 0.46
C ASP A 119 -6.23 -3.03 -0.20
N GLY A 120 -5.44 -3.91 -0.80
CA GLY A 120 -5.86 -5.20 -1.33
C GLY A 120 -6.11 -6.29 -0.27
N ILE A 121 -5.85 -6.04 1.00
CA ILE A 121 -6.08 -7.04 2.06
C ILE A 121 -7.50 -6.87 2.61
N PRO A 122 -8.34 -7.95 2.66
CA PRO A 122 -9.68 -7.90 3.22
C PRO A 122 -9.70 -7.37 4.65
N GLN A 123 -10.31 -6.21 4.87
CA GLN A 123 -10.32 -5.52 6.17
C GLN A 123 -11.74 -5.26 6.67
N VAL A 124 -12.75 -5.40 5.82
CA VAL A 124 -14.14 -5.13 6.17
C VAL A 124 -15.01 -6.37 6.04
N SER A 125 -16.04 -6.47 6.89
CA SER A 125 -17.04 -7.52 6.75
C SER A 125 -17.81 -7.34 5.44
N PRO A 126 -17.94 -8.39 4.61
CA PRO A 126 -18.69 -8.30 3.36
C PRO A 126 -20.19 -8.17 3.58
N ALA A 127 -20.69 -8.51 4.78
CA ALA A 127 -22.10 -8.51 5.12
C ALA A 127 -22.39 -7.53 6.25
N SER A 128 -23.49 -6.76 6.13
CA SER A 128 -23.92 -5.80 7.14
C SER A 128 -24.28 -6.50 8.46
N ARG A 129 -23.65 -6.13 9.56
CA ARG A 129 -23.96 -6.68 10.90
C ARG A 129 -25.38 -6.42 11.36
N VAL A 130 -26.06 -5.44 10.77
CA VAL A 130 -27.47 -5.12 11.11
C VAL A 130 -28.43 -6.09 10.43
N GLN A 131 -28.09 -6.56 9.22
CA GLN A 131 -28.96 -7.39 8.39
C GLN A 131 -28.57 -8.85 8.36
N THR A 132 -27.35 -9.19 8.77
CA THR A 132 -26.80 -10.54 8.66
C THR A 132 -26.15 -10.98 9.98
N GLN A 133 -26.18 -12.29 10.19
CA GLN A 133 -25.55 -12.92 11.35
C GLN A 133 -24.56 -13.98 10.86
N LEU A 134 -23.37 -14.03 11.46
CA LEU A 134 -22.42 -15.12 11.22
C LEU A 134 -23.05 -16.44 11.73
N SER A 135 -23.33 -17.34 10.81
CA SER A 135 -23.97 -18.64 11.11
C SER A 135 -22.99 -19.79 11.18
N SER A 136 -21.84 -19.70 10.49
CA SER A 136 -20.79 -20.70 10.57
C SER A 136 -19.40 -20.09 10.32
N GLY A 137 -18.44 -20.51 11.12
CA GLY A 137 -17.04 -20.10 11.04
C GLY A 137 -16.19 -20.98 10.13
N PHE A 138 -14.96 -20.55 9.92
CA PHE A 138 -13.90 -21.29 9.24
C PHE A 138 -13.42 -22.46 10.11
N GLY A 139 -13.11 -23.62 9.51
CA GLY A 139 -12.48 -24.74 10.21
C GLY A 139 -13.12 -26.09 9.93
N TYR A 140 -12.60 -27.11 10.60
CA TYR A 140 -13.12 -28.46 10.50
C TYR A 140 -14.47 -28.57 11.23
N ARG A 141 -15.48 -29.14 10.53
CA ARG A 141 -16.81 -29.41 11.08
C ARG A 141 -17.38 -30.68 10.48
N ARG A 142 -18.43 -31.21 11.12
CA ARG A 142 -19.24 -32.24 10.45
C ARG A 142 -20.08 -31.60 9.37
N ASP A 143 -19.99 -32.13 8.16
CA ASP A 143 -20.85 -31.76 7.04
C ASP A 143 -22.32 -32.06 7.42
N PRO A 144 -23.22 -31.06 7.34
CA PRO A 144 -24.61 -31.26 7.78
C PRO A 144 -25.42 -32.21 6.89
N PHE A 145 -24.96 -32.51 5.68
CA PHE A 145 -25.65 -33.38 4.72
C PHE A 145 -25.09 -34.81 4.76
N THR A 146 -23.78 -34.96 4.87
CA THR A 146 -23.13 -36.28 4.79
C THR A 146 -22.69 -36.82 6.16
N GLY A 147 -22.67 -35.98 7.19
CA GLY A 147 -22.17 -36.35 8.54
C GLY A 147 -20.66 -36.57 8.61
N ARG A 148 -19.92 -36.45 7.53
CA ARG A 148 -18.47 -36.64 7.45
C ARG A 148 -17.71 -35.42 7.93
N ALA A 149 -16.47 -35.61 8.37
CA ALA A 149 -15.59 -34.48 8.63
C ALA A 149 -15.28 -33.72 7.34
N ALA A 150 -15.58 -32.43 7.33
CA ALA A 150 -15.32 -31.54 6.21
C ALA A 150 -14.65 -30.27 6.69
N MET A 151 -13.78 -29.71 5.84
CA MET A 151 -13.16 -28.41 6.08
C MET A 151 -14.05 -27.32 5.49
N HIS A 152 -14.52 -26.40 6.32
CA HIS A 152 -15.19 -25.19 5.86
C HIS A 152 -14.14 -24.11 5.62
N SER A 153 -13.92 -23.75 4.37
CA SER A 153 -12.89 -22.80 3.93
C SER A 153 -13.38 -21.35 3.89
N GLY A 154 -14.51 -21.04 4.52
CA GLY A 154 -15.10 -19.70 4.50
C GLY A 154 -15.87 -19.34 5.77
N LEU A 155 -16.61 -18.25 5.69
CA LEU A 155 -17.55 -17.77 6.70
C LEU A 155 -18.95 -17.75 6.09
N ASP A 156 -19.92 -18.35 6.77
CA ASP A 156 -21.32 -18.30 6.34
C ASP A 156 -22.06 -17.19 7.08
N PHE A 157 -22.70 -16.30 6.31
CA PHE A 157 -23.57 -15.24 6.82
C PHE A 157 -25.02 -15.56 6.49
N LYS A 158 -25.87 -15.61 7.51
CA LYS A 158 -27.32 -15.78 7.35
C LYS A 158 -27.99 -14.40 7.36
N GLY A 159 -28.86 -14.14 6.38
CA GLY A 159 -29.60 -12.88 6.29
C GLY A 159 -30.75 -12.97 5.29
N PRO A 160 -31.54 -11.89 5.13
CA PRO A 160 -32.64 -11.85 4.16
C PRO A 160 -32.13 -11.94 2.73
N THR A 161 -32.90 -12.58 1.87
CA THR A 161 -32.60 -12.64 0.43
C THR A 161 -32.57 -11.23 -0.15
N GLY A 162 -31.50 -10.90 -0.89
CA GLY A 162 -31.29 -9.57 -1.47
C GLY A 162 -30.52 -8.60 -0.56
N ALA A 163 -30.13 -9.01 0.65
CA ALA A 163 -29.22 -8.22 1.45
C ALA A 163 -27.92 -7.90 0.69
N PRO A 164 -27.42 -6.66 0.74
CA PRO A 164 -26.23 -6.29 -0.01
C PRO A 164 -24.99 -6.98 0.56
N ILE A 165 -24.16 -7.51 -0.35
CA ILE A 165 -22.84 -8.06 -0.06
C ILE A 165 -21.81 -7.16 -0.73
N PHE A 166 -20.82 -6.70 0.05
CA PHE A 166 -19.78 -5.77 -0.36
C PHE A 166 -18.45 -6.49 -0.52
N ALA A 167 -17.59 -5.96 -1.38
CA ALA A 167 -16.20 -6.38 -1.45
C ALA A 167 -15.49 -6.10 -0.11
N ALA A 168 -14.72 -7.06 0.39
CA ALA A 168 -14.01 -6.94 1.66
C ALA A 168 -12.72 -6.11 1.57
N ALA A 169 -12.23 -5.85 0.35
CA ALA A 169 -11.10 -4.99 0.02
C ALA A 169 -11.22 -4.50 -1.43
N GLU A 170 -10.36 -3.57 -1.82
CA GLU A 170 -10.17 -3.18 -3.20
C GLU A 170 -9.63 -4.33 -4.05
N GLY A 171 -10.01 -4.39 -5.32
CA GLY A 171 -9.56 -5.44 -6.23
C GLY A 171 -10.24 -5.42 -7.58
N ARG A 172 -9.87 -6.37 -8.42
CA ARG A 172 -10.44 -6.57 -9.76
C ARG A 172 -11.31 -7.81 -9.76
N ILE A 173 -12.52 -7.71 -10.30
CA ILE A 173 -13.37 -8.87 -10.51
C ILE A 173 -12.68 -9.84 -11.46
N SER A 174 -12.44 -11.07 -10.99
CA SER A 174 -11.83 -12.15 -11.77
C SER A 174 -12.86 -13.13 -12.32
N PHE A 175 -14.04 -13.24 -11.68
CA PHE A 175 -15.11 -14.10 -12.12
C PHE A 175 -16.47 -13.60 -11.64
N VAL A 176 -17.48 -13.68 -12.53
CA VAL A 176 -18.90 -13.52 -12.22
C VAL A 176 -19.67 -14.61 -12.94
N GLY A 177 -20.43 -15.44 -12.21
CA GLY A 177 -21.18 -16.52 -12.84
C GLY A 177 -21.70 -17.55 -11.84
N ARG A 178 -22.07 -18.72 -12.33
CA ARG A 178 -22.49 -19.85 -11.50
C ARG A 178 -21.40 -20.91 -11.42
N LYS A 179 -21.13 -21.38 -10.20
CA LYS A 179 -20.26 -22.55 -9.95
C LYS A 179 -21.03 -23.64 -9.24
N GLN A 180 -20.73 -24.89 -9.60
CA GLN A 180 -21.33 -26.05 -8.92
C GLN A 180 -20.99 -26.03 -7.42
N GLY A 181 -22.01 -26.21 -6.58
CA GLY A 181 -21.88 -26.17 -5.13
C GLY A 181 -21.89 -24.77 -4.52
N TYR A 182 -21.61 -23.69 -5.30
CA TYR A 182 -21.52 -22.31 -4.84
C TYR A 182 -22.67 -21.41 -5.33
N GLY A 183 -23.51 -21.88 -6.24
CA GLY A 183 -24.57 -21.05 -6.80
C GLY A 183 -24.03 -19.87 -7.62
N ASN A 184 -24.64 -18.70 -7.47
CA ASN A 184 -24.14 -17.46 -8.05
C ASN A 184 -22.92 -16.98 -7.24
N VAL A 185 -21.80 -16.71 -7.94
CA VAL A 185 -20.50 -16.38 -7.32
C VAL A 185 -19.90 -15.17 -7.99
N VAL A 186 -19.31 -14.30 -7.18
CA VAL A 186 -18.36 -13.26 -7.60
C VAL A 186 -17.02 -13.54 -6.95
N GLU A 187 -15.95 -13.53 -7.74
CA GLU A 187 -14.57 -13.64 -7.24
C GLU A 187 -13.80 -12.35 -7.53
N ILE A 188 -13.03 -11.89 -6.57
CA ILE A 188 -12.25 -10.66 -6.66
C ILE A 188 -10.80 -11.00 -6.36
N ASP A 189 -9.91 -10.69 -7.31
CA ASP A 189 -8.45 -10.68 -7.12
C ASP A 189 -8.03 -9.33 -6.53
N HIS A 190 -7.51 -9.36 -5.33
CA HIS A 190 -7.02 -8.21 -4.60
C HIS A 190 -5.52 -7.94 -4.85
N GLY A 191 -4.91 -8.72 -5.72
CA GLY A 191 -3.47 -8.70 -5.90
C GLY A 191 -2.73 -9.50 -4.83
N ASN A 192 -1.40 -9.58 -4.98
CA ASN A 192 -0.50 -10.26 -4.03
C ASN A 192 -0.86 -11.73 -3.70
N GLY A 193 -1.63 -12.39 -4.57
CA GLY A 193 -2.13 -13.75 -4.34
C GLY A 193 -3.33 -13.84 -3.39
N VAL A 194 -3.92 -12.72 -3.02
CA VAL A 194 -5.13 -12.65 -2.19
C VAL A 194 -6.36 -12.59 -3.09
N MET A 195 -7.30 -13.50 -2.87
CA MET A 195 -8.57 -13.56 -3.58
C MET A 195 -9.72 -13.78 -2.59
N THR A 196 -10.85 -13.13 -2.83
CA THR A 196 -12.10 -13.42 -2.10
C THR A 196 -13.17 -13.95 -3.04
N SER A 197 -14.02 -14.84 -2.51
CA SER A 197 -15.14 -15.43 -3.23
C SER A 197 -16.43 -15.21 -2.43
N TYR A 198 -17.46 -14.71 -3.10
CA TYR A 198 -18.78 -14.42 -2.53
C TYR A 198 -19.78 -15.31 -3.22
N ALA A 199 -20.26 -16.32 -2.50
CA ALA A 199 -21.11 -17.39 -3.02
C ALA A 199 -22.57 -17.26 -2.57
N HIS A 200 -23.43 -18.08 -3.16
CA HIS A 200 -24.88 -18.15 -2.88
C HIS A 200 -25.61 -16.82 -3.01
N LEU A 201 -25.13 -15.95 -3.91
CA LEU A 201 -25.73 -14.66 -4.17
C LEU A 201 -27.09 -14.83 -4.87
N SER A 202 -28.08 -14.03 -4.47
CA SER A 202 -29.39 -14.02 -5.11
C SER A 202 -29.36 -13.41 -6.52
N ARG A 203 -28.49 -12.40 -6.72
CA ARG A 203 -28.25 -11.71 -7.99
C ARG A 203 -26.87 -11.06 -8.01
N PHE A 204 -26.40 -10.72 -9.19
CA PHE A 204 -25.21 -9.89 -9.37
C PHE A 204 -25.59 -8.42 -9.41
N ALA A 205 -24.85 -7.57 -8.73
CA ALA A 205 -24.92 -6.11 -8.85
C ALA A 205 -23.86 -5.57 -9.82
N THR A 206 -22.95 -6.43 -10.29
CA THR A 206 -21.84 -6.15 -11.22
C THR A 206 -21.92 -7.10 -12.41
N LYS A 207 -21.26 -6.72 -13.49
CA LYS A 207 -21.14 -7.51 -14.73
C LYS A 207 -19.68 -7.85 -14.97
#